data_ab3e420fee9ad125086d94dab982c4c5
#
_entry.id   ab3e420fee9ad125086d94dab982c4c5
#
_cell.length_a   1.000
_cell.length_b   1.000
_cell.length_c   1.000
_cell.angle_alpha   90.00
_cell.angle_beta   90.00
_cell.angle_gamma   90.00
#
_symmetry.space_group_name_H-M   'P 1'
#
loop_
_entity.id
_entity.type
_entity.pdbx_description
1 polymer ?
#
loop_
_entity_poly.entity_id
_entity_poly.type
_entity_poly.pdbx_seq_one_letter_code
_entity_poly.pdbx_strand_id
1 'polypeptide(L)'
;MPISQYSDFQRYTKEQFYEDDHRELAAEVSRLSEIGCHVLLTNSNHPLVHELYSDFHIEVLSTKRNINSRATLRKGQDVLVTALPKVRRNLKTVPGILPDQTSKYPTTRYMGSKQKLLQHISESVKHLEFDSVIDLFSGSGIVGYMFKAQGKRVISNDHMHMSHTFTKALVENNGVTLDLIKAKKLILKNANSDKFVQKTFKGLYFTNTENILIDNIRANIKELDNEYEAAIAMMALIRACTKKRPRGIFTYVGDRYDDGRKDLQISLGQHFIDAVNIINNAVFDNSKKNEARNTDAMKLKPLKNSLVYIDPPYFTPKSDAEYVRRYHFVEGLARDWQGVEIQEHTLTKKFKGYPTPFSTQVGASTAFDLLFKRFSENILLVSYSSNSLPSLDEMVALMSKYKEHVEVIPVDYKYSFGNQKNKVGDNRNTVQEYLFLGY
;
A
#
# COMPACT_ATOMS: atom_id res chain seq x y z
N MET A 1 27.10 -29.51 11.38
CA MET A 1 27.77 -30.82 11.51
C MET A 1 29.13 -30.63 12.16
N PRO A 2 29.59 -31.45 13.09
CA PRO A 2 30.85 -31.18 13.77
C PRO A 2 32.03 -31.56 12.88
N ILE A 3 32.89 -30.63 12.57
CA ILE A 3 34.25 -30.90 12.12
C ILE A 3 35.04 -31.19 13.39
N SER A 4 35.46 -32.44 13.58
CA SER A 4 36.20 -32.85 14.76
C SER A 4 37.31 -33.82 14.36
N GLN A 5 38.54 -33.58 14.86
CA GLN A 5 39.68 -34.52 14.68
C GLN A 5 39.48 -35.86 15.36
N TYR A 6 38.44 -36.02 16.19
CA TYR A 6 38.23 -37.19 17.06
C TYR A 6 36.88 -37.88 16.94
N SER A 7 36.00 -37.48 16.02
CA SER A 7 34.68 -38.11 15.88
C SER A 7 34.40 -38.51 14.45
N ASP A 8 34.27 -39.82 14.24
CA ASP A 8 33.79 -40.46 13.00
C ASP A 8 32.28 -40.21 12.73
N PHE A 9 31.64 -39.32 13.47
CA PHE A 9 30.20 -39.09 13.37
C PHE A 9 29.85 -38.04 12.28
N GLN A 10 30.16 -38.41 11.04
CA GLN A 10 29.84 -37.62 9.84
C GLN A 10 28.62 -38.17 9.08
N ARG A 11 27.94 -39.21 9.61
CA ARG A 11 26.89 -39.96 8.91
C ARG A 11 25.48 -39.56 9.29
N TYR A 12 25.03 -38.35 8.91
CA TYR A 12 23.59 -38.01 8.92
C TYR A 12 22.94 -38.21 7.55
N THR A 13 23.71 -38.28 6.48
CA THR A 13 23.27 -38.53 5.12
C THR A 13 24.07 -39.68 4.51
N LYS A 14 23.58 -40.26 3.42
CA LYS A 14 24.25 -41.34 2.67
C LYS A 14 25.61 -40.88 2.13
N GLU A 15 25.76 -39.61 1.88
CA GLU A 15 26.98 -38.92 1.51
C GLU A 15 27.47 -38.13 2.74
N GLN A 16 28.74 -38.27 3.10
CA GLN A 16 29.34 -37.60 4.25
C GLN A 16 29.47 -36.11 3.97
N PHE A 17 29.52 -35.26 5.01
CA PHE A 17 29.64 -33.83 4.90
C PHE A 17 31.09 -33.39 5.13
N TYR A 18 31.79 -33.03 4.04
CA TYR A 18 33.21 -32.70 4.02
C TYR A 18 33.47 -31.17 3.99
N GLU A 19 34.73 -30.77 3.90
CA GLU A 19 35.16 -29.38 3.90
C GLU A 19 34.53 -28.60 2.73
N ASP A 20 34.45 -29.20 1.54
CA ASP A 20 33.84 -28.57 0.37
C ASP A 20 32.35 -28.26 0.60
N ASP A 21 31.62 -29.15 1.27
CA ASP A 21 30.22 -28.93 1.62
C ASP A 21 30.06 -27.77 2.64
N HIS A 22 31.04 -27.63 3.56
CA HIS A 22 31.05 -26.44 4.46
C HIS A 22 31.30 -25.14 3.71
N ARG A 23 32.15 -25.15 2.67
CA ARG A 23 32.40 -23.99 1.82
C ARG A 23 31.17 -23.65 0.99
N GLU A 24 30.51 -24.64 0.41
CA GLU A 24 29.26 -24.47 -0.32
C GLU A 24 28.15 -23.92 0.59
N LEU A 25 27.99 -24.48 1.79
CA LEU A 25 27.03 -23.97 2.78
C LEU A 25 27.32 -22.52 3.18
N ALA A 26 28.59 -22.15 3.36
CA ALA A 26 28.97 -20.77 3.69
C ALA A 26 28.65 -19.80 2.53
N ALA A 27 28.90 -20.22 1.29
CA ALA A 27 28.53 -19.47 0.11
C ALA A 27 27.01 -19.26 0.03
N GLU A 28 26.21 -20.30 0.32
CA GLU A 28 24.76 -20.21 0.33
C GLU A 28 24.24 -19.32 1.47
N VAL A 29 24.83 -19.36 2.67
CA VAL A 29 24.51 -18.45 3.77
C VAL A 29 24.80 -16.99 3.38
N SER A 30 25.92 -16.75 2.69
CA SER A 30 26.26 -15.42 2.17
C SER A 30 25.23 -14.96 1.13
N ARG A 31 24.90 -15.81 0.16
CA ARG A 31 23.87 -15.55 -0.85
C ARG A 31 22.51 -15.24 -0.23
N LEU A 32 22.08 -16.03 0.76
CA LEU A 32 20.83 -15.80 1.48
C LEU A 32 20.83 -14.47 2.24
N SER A 33 21.95 -14.12 2.88
CA SER A 33 22.13 -12.83 3.53
C SER A 33 22.04 -11.67 2.54
N GLU A 34 22.62 -11.83 1.34
CA GLU A 34 22.60 -10.82 0.27
C GLU A 34 21.22 -10.58 -0.28
N ILE A 35 20.38 -11.59 -0.41
CA ILE A 35 18.98 -11.47 -0.84
C ILE A 35 18.02 -11.09 0.29
N GLY A 36 18.52 -10.78 1.49
CA GLY A 36 17.74 -10.24 2.59
C GLY A 36 17.23 -11.25 3.60
N CYS A 37 17.71 -12.49 3.59
CA CYS A 37 17.32 -13.50 4.57
C CYS A 37 18.07 -13.34 5.89
N HIS A 38 17.38 -13.56 7.01
CA HIS A 38 18.01 -13.82 8.31
C HIS A 38 18.39 -15.30 8.38
N VAL A 39 19.68 -15.59 8.51
CA VAL A 39 20.15 -16.98 8.64
C VAL A 39 20.75 -17.17 10.02
N LEU A 40 20.29 -18.21 10.71
CA LEU A 40 20.85 -18.71 11.95
C LEU A 40 21.41 -20.09 11.67
N LEU A 41 22.70 -20.27 11.89
CA LEU A 41 23.40 -21.52 11.69
C LEU A 41 24.09 -21.93 12.99
N THR A 42 23.96 -23.18 13.39
CA THR A 42 24.78 -23.75 14.47
C THR A 42 25.81 -24.72 13.91
N ASN A 43 27.03 -24.63 14.40
CA ASN A 43 28.10 -25.57 14.02
C ASN A 43 29.03 -25.82 15.21
N SER A 44 29.97 -26.76 15.06
CA SER A 44 31.03 -26.95 16.07
C SER A 44 31.98 -25.75 16.11
N ASN A 45 32.54 -25.44 17.30
CA ASN A 45 33.56 -24.41 17.44
C ASN A 45 34.89 -24.91 16.85
N HIS A 46 35.08 -24.68 15.54
CA HIS A 46 36.24 -25.12 14.77
C HIS A 46 36.83 -23.93 13.97
N PRO A 47 38.18 -23.83 13.83
CA PRO A 47 38.81 -22.73 13.11
C PRO A 47 38.26 -22.48 11.69
N LEU A 48 37.99 -23.55 10.92
CA LEU A 48 37.40 -23.44 9.60
C LEU A 48 36.03 -22.75 9.63
N VAL A 49 35.20 -22.97 10.64
CA VAL A 49 33.90 -22.31 10.78
C VAL A 49 34.07 -20.81 11.04
N HIS A 50 35.03 -20.44 11.87
CA HIS A 50 35.37 -19.02 12.10
C HIS A 50 35.93 -18.35 10.85
N GLU A 51 36.72 -19.04 10.04
CA GLU A 51 37.21 -18.57 8.75
C GLU A 51 36.07 -18.34 7.76
N LEU A 52 35.24 -19.36 7.52
CA LEU A 52 34.18 -19.36 6.52
C LEU A 52 33.07 -18.33 6.81
N TYR A 53 32.82 -18.05 8.08
CA TYR A 53 31.76 -17.14 8.52
C TYR A 53 32.30 -15.86 9.15
N SER A 54 33.56 -15.49 8.87
CA SER A 54 34.22 -14.29 9.42
C SER A 54 33.47 -12.98 9.19
N ASP A 55 32.68 -12.92 8.11
CA ASP A 55 31.85 -11.75 7.77
C ASP A 55 30.56 -11.64 8.59
N PHE A 56 30.25 -12.62 9.43
CA PHE A 56 29.03 -12.71 10.21
C PHE A 56 29.30 -12.66 11.71
N HIS A 57 28.26 -12.42 12.48
CA HIS A 57 28.38 -12.48 13.94
C HIS A 57 28.45 -13.93 14.40
N ILE A 58 29.52 -14.29 15.13
CA ILE A 58 29.73 -15.64 15.66
C ILE A 58 29.74 -15.56 17.19
N GLU A 59 28.82 -16.28 17.82
CA GLU A 59 28.74 -16.44 19.26
C GLU A 59 29.13 -17.85 19.65
N VAL A 60 30.07 -18.02 20.59
CA VAL A 60 30.50 -19.33 21.10
C VAL A 60 29.59 -19.74 22.25
N LEU A 61 28.89 -20.85 22.07
CA LEU A 61 27.97 -21.41 23.05
C LEU A 61 28.59 -22.59 23.79
N SER A 62 28.54 -22.60 25.11
CA SER A 62 28.90 -23.77 25.92
C SER A 62 27.76 -24.76 25.89
N THR A 63 28.01 -25.92 25.30
CA THR A 63 27.02 -27.01 25.12
C THR A 63 27.32 -28.23 25.96
N LYS A 64 26.25 -28.93 26.38
CA LYS A 64 26.36 -30.17 27.15
C LYS A 64 26.16 -31.35 26.21
N ARG A 65 27.23 -32.17 26.08
CA ARG A 65 27.17 -33.34 25.20
C ARG A 65 26.84 -34.60 26.02
N ASN A 66 25.70 -35.21 25.72
CA ASN A 66 25.20 -36.38 26.45
C ASN A 66 25.85 -37.71 26.04
N ILE A 67 26.63 -37.75 24.96
CA ILE A 67 27.22 -38.94 24.38
C ILE A 67 28.73 -38.99 24.68
N ASN A 68 29.07 -39.16 25.93
CA ASN A 68 30.44 -39.52 26.32
C ASN A 68 30.39 -40.36 27.59
N SER A 69 31.13 -41.47 27.61
CA SER A 69 31.20 -42.38 28.75
C SER A 69 31.87 -41.72 29.99
N ARG A 70 32.70 -40.69 29.80
CA ARG A 70 33.38 -39.94 30.89
C ARG A 70 32.65 -38.62 31.16
N ALA A 71 32.10 -38.45 32.37
CA ALA A 71 31.29 -37.32 32.78
C ALA A 71 32.02 -35.96 32.65
N THR A 72 33.34 -35.95 32.84
CA THR A 72 34.21 -34.76 32.75
C THR A 72 34.41 -34.23 31.33
N LEU A 73 34.18 -35.11 30.31
CA LEU A 73 34.32 -34.78 28.89
C LEU A 73 32.98 -34.46 28.21
N ARG A 74 31.89 -34.27 28.98
CA ARG A 74 30.56 -33.94 28.49
C ARG A 74 30.37 -32.43 28.21
N LYS A 75 31.42 -31.64 28.21
CA LYS A 75 31.41 -30.23 27.83
C LYS A 75 31.89 -30.08 26.39
N GLY A 76 31.15 -29.35 25.59
CA GLY A 76 31.51 -28.99 24.23
C GLY A 76 31.27 -27.49 24.00
N GLN A 77 31.82 -27.01 22.91
CA GLN A 77 31.55 -25.69 22.43
C GLN A 77 30.99 -25.81 21.01
N ASP A 78 29.87 -25.14 20.79
CA ASP A 78 29.30 -24.96 19.48
C ASP A 78 29.29 -23.42 19.19
N VAL A 79 29.13 -23.05 17.93
CA VAL A 79 28.98 -21.68 17.52
C VAL A 79 27.58 -21.45 16.97
N LEU A 80 27.03 -20.28 17.27
CA LEU A 80 25.87 -19.73 16.61
C LEU A 80 26.35 -18.63 15.66
N VAL A 81 26.21 -18.88 14.37
CA VAL A 81 26.48 -17.91 13.32
C VAL A 81 25.16 -17.18 13.02
N THR A 82 25.16 -15.87 13.12
CA THR A 82 24.04 -15.03 12.78
C THR A 82 24.40 -14.21 11.55
N ALA A 83 23.90 -14.61 10.38
CA ALA A 83 23.99 -13.83 9.16
C ALA A 83 22.73 -12.97 9.06
N LEU A 84 22.90 -11.70 9.32
CA LEU A 84 21.85 -10.69 9.12
C LEU A 84 21.77 -10.36 7.63
N PRO A 85 20.58 -9.96 7.13
CA PRO A 85 20.45 -9.47 5.77
C PRO A 85 21.51 -8.42 5.44
N LYS A 86 22.31 -8.63 4.40
CA LYS A 86 23.19 -7.60 3.83
C LYS A 86 22.39 -6.55 3.04
N VAL A 87 21.07 -6.66 3.01
CA VAL A 87 20.19 -5.58 2.56
C VAL A 87 20.64 -4.32 3.28
N ARG A 88 21.05 -3.33 2.52
CA ARG A 88 21.56 -2.06 3.03
C ARG A 88 20.62 -1.53 4.13
N ARG A 89 20.87 -1.94 5.37
CA ARG A 89 20.41 -1.24 6.57
C ARG A 89 21.18 0.05 6.65
N ASN A 90 20.81 1.00 5.83
CA ASN A 90 21.15 2.39 6.09
C ASN A 90 20.26 3.29 5.26
N LEU A 91 18.97 3.19 5.56
CA LEU A 91 18.22 4.39 5.64
C LEU A 91 17.88 4.66 7.11
N LYS A 92 18.93 4.90 7.97
CA LYS A 92 18.84 6.07 8.83
C LYS A 92 18.86 7.24 7.85
N THR A 93 17.77 7.38 7.14
CA THR A 93 17.49 8.55 6.36
C THR A 93 17.43 9.68 7.38
N VAL A 94 18.39 10.56 7.32
CA VAL A 94 18.05 11.98 7.59
C VAL A 94 16.82 12.20 6.72
N PRO A 95 15.64 12.48 7.30
CA PRO A 95 14.42 12.57 6.53
C PRO A 95 14.65 13.55 5.39
N GLY A 96 14.64 13.07 4.15
CA GLY A 96 14.63 13.94 2.99
C GLY A 96 13.37 14.79 3.11
N ILE A 97 13.51 16.10 3.11
CA ILE A 97 12.38 17.02 3.28
C ILE A 97 11.51 16.88 2.04
N LEU A 98 10.31 16.30 2.20
CA LEU A 98 9.31 16.34 1.14
C LEU A 98 8.96 17.79 0.83
N PRO A 99 8.66 18.14 -0.43
CA PRO A 99 8.19 19.49 -0.75
C PRO A 99 7.02 19.90 0.13
N ASP A 100 7.01 21.14 0.61
CA ASP A 100 5.95 21.69 1.48
C ASP A 100 4.55 21.51 0.87
N GLN A 101 4.48 21.56 -0.45
CA GLN A 101 3.24 21.33 -1.19
C GLN A 101 2.63 19.97 -0.87
N THR A 102 3.45 18.93 -0.61
CA THR A 102 2.96 17.58 -0.26
C THR A 102 2.10 17.60 1.01
N SER A 103 2.41 18.47 1.97
CA SER A 103 1.66 18.60 3.22
C SER A 103 0.26 19.18 3.03
N LYS A 104 0.00 19.88 1.92
CA LYS A 104 -1.31 20.46 1.59
C LYS A 104 -2.31 19.45 1.07
N TYR A 105 -1.87 18.19 0.78
CA TYR A 105 -2.79 17.16 0.30
C TYR A 105 -3.89 16.89 1.33
N PRO A 106 -5.17 16.94 0.94
CA PRO A 106 -6.28 16.76 1.86
C PRO A 106 -6.28 15.34 2.46
N THR A 107 -6.18 15.22 3.77
CA THR A 107 -6.27 13.91 4.46
C THR A 107 -7.57 13.22 4.07
N THR A 108 -7.49 12.04 3.50
CA THR A 108 -8.63 11.20 3.13
C THR A 108 -8.80 10.06 4.13
N ARG A 109 -10.06 9.67 4.38
CA ARG A 109 -10.35 8.43 5.13
C ARG A 109 -10.32 7.25 4.16
N TYR A 110 -9.17 7.06 3.51
CA TYR A 110 -8.94 6.00 2.55
C TYR A 110 -8.08 4.90 3.17
N MET A 111 -8.57 3.68 3.12
CA MET A 111 -7.87 2.52 3.65
C MET A 111 -6.65 2.19 2.78
N GLY A 112 -5.51 1.95 3.41
CA GLY A 112 -4.27 1.72 2.67
C GLY A 112 -3.59 2.99 2.14
N SER A 113 -4.06 4.21 2.51
CA SER A 113 -3.38 5.45 2.12
C SER A 113 -1.92 5.44 2.55
N LYS A 114 -1.01 5.73 1.61
CA LYS A 114 0.45 5.73 1.81
C LYS A 114 0.98 7.05 2.40
N GLN A 115 0.11 7.91 2.96
CA GLN A 115 0.50 9.20 3.52
C GLN A 115 1.66 9.11 4.51
N LYS A 116 1.70 8.07 5.33
CA LYS A 116 2.77 7.85 6.31
C LYS A 116 4.04 7.24 5.73
N LEU A 117 3.98 6.77 4.50
CA LEU A 117 5.08 6.12 3.80
C LEU A 117 5.74 7.00 2.75
N LEU A 118 5.20 8.19 2.48
CA LEU A 118 5.65 9.07 1.40
C LEU A 118 7.14 9.35 1.46
N GLN A 119 7.67 9.56 2.65
CA GLN A 119 9.08 9.83 2.83
C GLN A 119 9.95 8.62 2.44
N HIS A 120 9.57 7.41 2.86
CA HIS A 120 10.27 6.19 2.48
C HIS A 120 10.17 5.93 0.98
N ILE A 121 8.99 6.16 0.38
CA ILE A 121 8.77 6.06 -1.05
C ILE A 121 9.69 7.03 -1.81
N SER A 122 9.73 8.28 -1.39
CA SER A 122 10.59 9.31 -2.00
C SER A 122 12.07 8.96 -1.89
N GLU A 123 12.52 8.58 -0.69
CA GLU A 123 13.92 8.25 -0.41
C GLU A 123 14.41 7.00 -1.14
N SER A 124 13.54 6.00 -1.32
CA SER A 124 13.90 4.75 -1.99
C SER A 124 14.34 4.97 -3.43
N VAL A 125 13.87 6.02 -4.09
CA VAL A 125 14.11 6.28 -5.53
C VAL A 125 14.92 7.53 -5.81
N LYS A 126 15.38 8.26 -4.77
CA LYS A 126 16.06 9.55 -4.95
C LYS A 126 17.38 9.48 -5.73
N HIS A 127 18.03 8.32 -5.74
CA HIS A 127 19.29 8.07 -6.42
C HIS A 127 19.10 7.66 -7.88
N LEU A 128 17.88 7.50 -8.35
CA LEU A 128 17.53 7.09 -9.70
C LEU A 128 17.03 8.27 -10.52
N GLU A 129 17.36 8.28 -11.79
CA GLU A 129 16.94 9.32 -12.74
C GLU A 129 15.68 8.87 -13.49
N PHE A 130 14.63 9.66 -13.41
CA PHE A 130 13.39 9.52 -14.18
C PHE A 130 12.66 10.86 -14.25
N ASP A 131 11.89 11.06 -15.33
CA ASP A 131 11.16 12.31 -15.58
C ASP A 131 9.68 12.19 -15.26
N SER A 132 9.17 10.97 -15.32
CA SER A 132 7.74 10.68 -15.21
C SER A 132 7.48 9.57 -14.21
N VAL A 133 6.26 9.56 -13.67
CA VAL A 133 5.77 8.51 -12.77
C VAL A 133 4.44 7.98 -13.29
N ILE A 134 4.30 6.66 -13.33
CA ILE A 134 3.03 5.98 -13.57
C ILE A 134 2.60 5.37 -12.23
N ASP A 135 1.57 5.92 -11.62
CA ASP A 135 0.94 5.41 -10.40
C ASP A 135 -0.23 4.50 -10.81
N LEU A 136 0.03 3.17 -10.83
CA LEU A 136 -0.89 2.19 -11.42
C LEU A 136 -2.17 1.98 -10.60
N PHE A 137 -2.11 2.19 -9.28
CA PHE A 137 -3.19 1.95 -8.33
C PHE A 137 -3.26 3.14 -7.37
N SER A 138 -3.68 4.28 -7.88
CA SER A 138 -3.51 5.56 -7.20
C SER A 138 -4.27 5.69 -5.86
N GLY A 139 -5.32 4.92 -5.65
CA GLY A 139 -6.08 4.90 -4.41
C GLY A 139 -6.51 6.30 -3.95
N SER A 140 -5.89 6.79 -2.86
CA SER A 140 -6.14 8.15 -2.40
C SER A 140 -5.52 9.24 -3.27
N GLY A 141 -4.63 8.92 -4.21
CA GLY A 141 -3.92 9.87 -5.08
C GLY A 141 -2.69 10.55 -4.44
N ILE A 142 -2.37 10.25 -3.19
CA ILE A 142 -1.33 10.99 -2.45
C ILE A 142 0.09 10.75 -2.96
N VAL A 143 0.39 9.54 -3.48
CA VAL A 143 1.71 9.21 -4.02
C VAL A 143 1.94 9.97 -5.33
N GLY A 144 0.98 9.94 -6.24
CA GLY A 144 1.01 10.73 -7.46
C GLY A 144 1.14 12.23 -7.18
N TYR A 145 0.42 12.75 -6.18
CA TYR A 145 0.51 14.14 -5.76
C TYR A 145 1.90 14.52 -5.21
N MET A 146 2.52 13.64 -4.42
CA MET A 146 3.89 13.83 -3.92
C MET A 146 4.88 13.93 -5.08
N PHE A 147 4.83 13.03 -6.06
CA PHE A 147 5.72 13.08 -7.22
C PHE A 147 5.44 14.32 -8.11
N LYS A 148 4.19 14.75 -8.23
CA LYS A 148 3.85 16.02 -8.86
C LYS A 148 4.51 17.20 -8.12
N ALA A 149 4.50 17.21 -6.79
CA ALA A 149 5.16 18.22 -5.98
C ALA A 149 6.70 18.21 -6.13
N GLN A 150 7.26 17.06 -6.47
CA GLN A 150 8.69 16.91 -6.81
C GLN A 150 9.01 17.31 -8.27
N GLY A 151 8.06 17.89 -9.00
CA GLY A 151 8.27 18.35 -10.39
C GLY A 151 8.20 17.24 -11.44
N LYS A 152 7.79 16.02 -11.09
CA LYS A 152 7.65 14.91 -12.05
C LYS A 152 6.34 15.05 -12.85
N ARG A 153 6.35 14.58 -14.10
CA ARG A 153 5.11 14.31 -14.83
C ARG A 153 4.46 13.07 -14.24
N VAL A 154 3.16 13.13 -13.91
CA VAL A 154 2.46 12.01 -13.27
C VAL A 154 1.29 11.53 -14.12
N ILE A 155 1.20 10.22 -14.30
CA ILE A 155 0.03 9.52 -14.83
C ILE A 155 -0.51 8.68 -13.68
N SER A 156 -1.59 9.14 -13.05
CA SER A 156 -2.28 8.39 -12.00
C SER A 156 -3.42 7.58 -12.58
N ASN A 157 -3.49 6.32 -12.23
CA ASN A 157 -4.56 5.43 -12.68
C ASN A 157 -5.22 4.72 -11.52
N ASP A 158 -6.50 4.50 -11.62
CA ASP A 158 -7.22 3.61 -10.72
C ASP A 158 -8.46 3.04 -11.42
N HIS A 159 -8.86 1.85 -11.02
CA HIS A 159 -10.09 1.22 -11.48
C HIS A 159 -11.33 1.86 -10.84
N MET A 160 -11.19 2.42 -9.63
CA MET A 160 -12.29 3.09 -8.93
C MET A 160 -12.47 4.52 -9.41
N HIS A 161 -13.71 4.90 -9.68
CA HIS A 161 -14.09 6.27 -10.08
C HIS A 161 -13.83 7.28 -8.96
N MET A 162 -14.01 6.86 -7.70
CA MET A 162 -13.68 7.69 -6.54
C MET A 162 -12.20 8.10 -6.55
N SER A 163 -11.30 7.14 -6.75
CA SER A 163 -9.85 7.38 -6.82
C SER A 163 -9.47 8.23 -8.02
N HIS A 164 -10.05 7.94 -9.18
CA HIS A 164 -9.91 8.76 -10.39
C HIS A 164 -10.35 10.21 -10.14
N THR A 165 -11.48 10.42 -9.47
CA THR A 165 -11.95 11.76 -9.11
C THR A 165 -10.92 12.54 -8.28
N PHE A 166 -10.26 11.88 -7.32
CA PHE A 166 -9.23 12.49 -6.49
C PHE A 166 -8.02 12.92 -7.29
N THR A 167 -7.55 12.03 -8.17
CA THR A 167 -6.38 12.32 -9.01
C THR A 167 -6.68 13.33 -10.12
N LYS A 168 -7.91 13.34 -10.64
CA LYS A 168 -8.39 14.39 -11.56
C LYS A 168 -8.37 15.76 -10.90
N ALA A 169 -8.89 15.85 -9.67
CA ALA A 169 -8.96 17.13 -8.94
C ALA A 169 -7.59 17.67 -8.53
N LEU A 170 -6.61 16.83 -8.18
CA LEU A 170 -5.38 17.26 -7.54
C LEU A 170 -4.08 16.88 -8.26
N VAL A 171 -4.07 15.81 -9.06
CA VAL A 171 -2.87 15.43 -9.81
C VAL A 171 -2.91 15.98 -11.23
N GLU A 172 -3.95 15.71 -12.00
CA GLU A 172 -4.08 16.20 -13.36
C GLU A 172 -4.31 17.70 -13.42
N ASN A 173 -5.15 18.22 -12.55
CA ASN A 173 -5.48 19.63 -12.45
C ASN A 173 -4.27 20.47 -12.03
N ASN A 174 -3.87 21.42 -12.87
CA ASN A 174 -2.72 22.28 -12.62
C ASN A 174 -3.07 23.70 -12.14
N GLY A 175 -4.35 24.09 -12.03
CA GLY A 175 -4.60 25.47 -11.61
C GLY A 175 -6.07 25.82 -11.43
N VAL A 176 -6.99 24.97 -11.87
CA VAL A 176 -8.43 25.27 -11.75
C VAL A 176 -8.87 25.08 -10.29
N THR A 177 -9.55 26.06 -9.75
CA THR A 177 -10.18 26.01 -8.42
C THR A 177 -11.70 26.23 -8.55
N LEU A 178 -12.46 25.69 -7.61
CA LEU A 178 -13.89 25.92 -7.53
C LEU A 178 -14.16 27.14 -6.62
N ASP A 179 -14.65 28.24 -7.21
CA ASP A 179 -15.00 29.40 -6.46
C ASP A 179 -16.00 29.12 -5.33
N LEU A 180 -15.81 29.73 -4.16
CA LEU A 180 -16.63 29.46 -2.97
C LEU A 180 -18.09 29.98 -3.12
N ILE A 181 -18.34 30.98 -3.94
CA ILE A 181 -19.72 31.45 -4.24
C ILE A 181 -20.39 30.35 -5.10
N LYS A 182 -19.68 29.86 -6.13
CA LYS A 182 -20.12 28.70 -6.92
C LYS A 182 -20.38 27.46 -6.04
N ALA A 183 -19.45 27.11 -5.16
CA ALA A 183 -19.60 26.00 -4.23
C ALA A 183 -20.84 26.12 -3.34
N LYS A 184 -21.15 27.35 -2.83
CA LYS A 184 -22.37 27.62 -2.07
C LYS A 184 -23.63 27.49 -2.92
N LYS A 185 -23.59 27.76 -4.22
CA LYS A 185 -24.71 27.47 -5.12
C LYS A 185 -24.97 25.98 -5.31
N LEU A 186 -23.91 25.14 -5.30
CA LEU A 186 -24.06 23.70 -5.46
C LEU A 186 -24.87 23.04 -4.33
N ILE A 187 -24.94 23.63 -3.15
CA ILE A 187 -25.76 23.11 -2.05
C ILE A 187 -27.23 23.51 -2.09
N LEU A 188 -27.62 24.35 -3.05
CA LEU A 188 -29.00 24.79 -3.19
C LEU A 188 -29.86 23.72 -3.87
N LYS A 189 -31.17 23.84 -3.70
CA LYS A 189 -32.14 22.93 -4.31
C LYS A 189 -32.02 22.95 -5.83
N ASN A 190 -31.96 21.77 -6.43
CA ASN A 190 -32.02 21.57 -7.89
C ASN A 190 -33.34 20.90 -8.27
N ALA A 191 -34.08 21.52 -9.18
CA ALA A 191 -35.38 21.03 -9.65
C ALA A 191 -35.24 19.75 -10.47
N ASN A 192 -34.06 19.53 -11.11
CA ASN A 192 -33.76 18.38 -11.97
C ASN A 192 -33.19 17.19 -11.17
N SER A 193 -33.15 17.26 -9.83
CA SER A 193 -32.69 16.17 -8.99
C SER A 193 -33.57 14.93 -9.16
N ASP A 194 -32.93 13.78 -9.46
CA ASP A 194 -33.59 12.48 -9.64
C ASP A 194 -34.06 11.84 -8.32
N LYS A 195 -33.66 12.40 -7.19
CA LYS A 195 -33.93 11.90 -5.83
C LYS A 195 -33.47 10.48 -5.59
N PHE A 196 -32.40 10.07 -6.28
CA PHE A 196 -31.90 8.70 -6.25
C PHE A 196 -31.41 8.28 -4.86
N VAL A 197 -30.58 9.10 -4.20
CA VAL A 197 -30.04 8.81 -2.86
C VAL A 197 -31.17 8.77 -1.83
N GLN A 198 -32.13 9.71 -1.93
CA GLN A 198 -33.31 9.75 -1.05
C GLN A 198 -34.11 8.48 -1.12
N LYS A 199 -34.30 7.92 -2.31
CA LYS A 199 -35.13 6.70 -2.53
C LYS A 199 -34.37 5.45 -2.15
N THR A 200 -33.15 5.29 -2.71
CA THR A 200 -32.37 4.04 -2.60
C THR A 200 -31.74 3.85 -1.22
N PHE A 201 -31.22 4.93 -0.62
CA PHE A 201 -30.47 4.86 0.64
C PHE A 201 -31.23 5.46 1.83
N LYS A 202 -32.56 5.53 1.77
CA LYS A 202 -33.42 6.04 2.84
C LYS A 202 -33.14 5.30 4.15
N GLY A 203 -32.79 6.06 5.21
CA GLY A 203 -32.57 5.51 6.55
C GLY A 203 -31.31 4.67 6.71
N LEU A 204 -30.36 4.65 5.74
CA LEU A 204 -29.17 3.79 5.82
C LEU A 204 -27.95 4.51 6.37
N TYR A 205 -27.51 5.61 5.76
CA TYR A 205 -26.22 6.23 6.03
C TYR A 205 -26.31 7.64 6.55
N PHE A 206 -27.34 8.37 6.13
CA PHE A 206 -27.55 9.78 6.37
C PHE A 206 -29.02 10.05 6.71
N THR A 207 -29.28 11.19 7.33
CA THR A 207 -30.63 11.69 7.54
C THR A 207 -31.32 11.98 6.20
N ASN A 208 -32.64 12.05 6.20
CA ASN A 208 -33.38 12.37 4.98
C ASN A 208 -33.00 13.74 4.41
N THR A 209 -32.75 14.73 5.26
CA THR A 209 -32.27 16.06 4.86
C THR A 209 -30.89 15.99 4.18
N GLU A 210 -29.98 15.19 4.72
CA GLU A 210 -28.64 14.98 4.11
C GLU A 210 -28.76 14.25 2.78
N ASN A 211 -29.63 13.24 2.66
CA ASN A 211 -29.88 12.56 1.38
C ASN A 211 -30.41 13.52 0.32
N ILE A 212 -31.34 14.42 0.67
CA ILE A 212 -31.84 15.49 -0.21
C ILE A 212 -30.69 16.40 -0.66
N LEU A 213 -29.84 16.78 0.27
CA LEU A 213 -28.69 17.63 -0.03
C LEU A 213 -27.69 16.96 -0.97
N ILE A 214 -27.38 15.67 -0.74
CA ILE A 214 -26.49 14.88 -1.63
C ILE A 214 -27.06 14.82 -3.05
N ASP A 215 -28.37 14.55 -3.20
CA ASP A 215 -29.02 14.52 -4.51
C ASP A 215 -28.99 15.88 -5.21
N ASN A 216 -29.19 16.99 -4.48
CA ASN A 216 -29.08 18.33 -5.05
C ASN A 216 -27.65 18.64 -5.50
N ILE A 217 -26.64 18.35 -4.65
CA ILE A 217 -25.23 18.60 -5.01
C ILE A 217 -24.84 17.78 -6.24
N ARG A 218 -25.25 16.49 -6.33
CA ARG A 218 -25.02 15.64 -7.51
C ARG A 218 -25.59 16.27 -8.78
N ALA A 219 -26.85 16.73 -8.71
CA ALA A 219 -27.51 17.36 -9.85
C ALA A 219 -26.78 18.65 -10.28
N ASN A 220 -26.43 19.49 -9.31
CA ASN A 220 -25.72 20.74 -9.57
C ASN A 220 -24.30 20.53 -10.12
N ILE A 221 -23.58 19.50 -9.68
CA ILE A 221 -22.25 19.14 -10.22
C ILE A 221 -22.32 18.80 -11.72
N LYS A 222 -23.38 18.12 -12.16
CA LYS A 222 -23.59 17.77 -13.58
C LYS A 222 -23.80 18.99 -14.49
N GLU A 223 -24.16 20.12 -13.91
CA GLU A 223 -24.38 21.40 -14.63
C GLU A 223 -23.10 22.26 -14.69
N LEU A 224 -21.96 21.78 -14.14
CA LEU A 224 -20.67 22.47 -14.24
C LEU A 224 -20.01 22.16 -15.59
N ASP A 225 -19.67 23.22 -16.33
CA ASP A 225 -18.99 23.11 -17.63
C ASP A 225 -17.51 22.68 -17.52
N ASN A 226 -16.86 23.02 -16.40
CA ASN A 226 -15.46 22.73 -16.21
C ASN A 226 -15.26 21.38 -15.47
N GLU A 227 -14.60 20.43 -16.11
CA GLU A 227 -14.38 19.10 -15.57
C GLU A 227 -13.54 19.06 -14.28
N TYR A 228 -12.62 20.01 -14.08
CA TYR A 228 -11.83 20.11 -12.84
C TYR A 228 -12.64 20.71 -11.71
N GLU A 229 -13.49 21.71 -11.97
CA GLU A 229 -14.45 22.20 -10.98
C GLU A 229 -15.40 21.08 -10.54
N ALA A 230 -15.90 20.28 -11.49
CA ALA A 230 -16.74 19.12 -11.21
C ALA A 230 -16.01 18.05 -10.38
N ALA A 231 -14.73 17.77 -10.70
CA ALA A 231 -13.91 16.82 -9.93
C ALA A 231 -13.64 17.33 -8.50
N ILE A 232 -13.37 18.63 -8.32
CA ILE A 232 -13.19 19.26 -7.00
C ILE A 232 -14.49 19.14 -6.19
N ALA A 233 -15.63 19.49 -6.79
CA ALA A 233 -16.94 19.40 -6.14
C ALA A 233 -17.29 17.96 -5.75
N MET A 234 -17.06 16.99 -6.65
CA MET A 234 -17.31 15.58 -6.37
C MET A 234 -16.37 15.04 -5.28
N MET A 235 -15.07 15.37 -5.32
CA MET A 235 -14.13 15.02 -4.25
C MET A 235 -14.57 15.62 -2.91
N ALA A 236 -15.04 16.87 -2.89
CA ALA A 236 -15.54 17.53 -1.69
C ALA A 236 -16.79 16.84 -1.14
N LEU A 237 -17.71 16.42 -2.00
CA LEU A 237 -18.91 15.68 -1.61
C LEU A 237 -18.56 14.29 -1.02
N ILE A 238 -17.66 13.56 -1.67
CA ILE A 238 -17.15 12.27 -1.17
C ILE A 238 -16.52 12.45 0.22
N ARG A 239 -15.71 13.50 0.42
CA ARG A 239 -15.09 13.79 1.71
C ARG A 239 -16.13 14.15 2.77
N ALA A 240 -17.12 14.96 2.44
CA ALA A 240 -18.23 15.29 3.34
C ALA A 240 -18.99 14.04 3.77
N CYS A 241 -19.32 13.15 2.84
CA CYS A 241 -19.99 11.89 3.12
C CYS A 241 -19.14 10.96 4.01
N THR A 242 -17.83 10.80 3.71
CA THR A 242 -16.95 9.93 4.50
C THR A 242 -16.70 10.47 5.91
N LYS A 243 -16.73 11.79 6.14
CA LYS A 243 -16.64 12.39 7.48
C LYS A 243 -17.84 12.05 8.36
N LYS A 244 -19.02 11.91 7.79
CA LYS A 244 -20.23 11.49 8.49
C LYS A 244 -20.26 9.99 8.84
N ARG A 245 -19.30 9.19 8.32
CA ARG A 245 -19.28 7.75 8.54
C ARG A 245 -18.10 7.31 9.41
N PRO A 246 -18.30 6.30 10.30
CA PRO A 246 -17.22 5.70 11.06
C PRO A 246 -16.13 5.17 10.09
N ARG A 247 -14.88 5.55 10.30
CA ARG A 247 -13.74 5.18 9.44
C ARG A 247 -13.90 5.57 7.96
N GLY A 248 -14.98 6.30 7.59
CA GLY A 248 -15.25 6.66 6.19
C GLY A 248 -15.80 5.53 5.33
N ILE A 249 -16.27 4.42 5.91
CA ILE A 249 -16.74 3.22 5.19
C ILE A 249 -18.26 3.04 5.27
N PHE A 250 -18.84 2.30 4.32
CA PHE A 250 -20.27 2.11 4.12
C PHE A 250 -20.73 0.65 4.29
N THR A 251 -20.01 -0.12 5.09
CA THR A 251 -20.32 -1.53 5.38
C THR A 251 -21.37 -1.72 6.49
N TYR A 252 -21.76 -0.63 7.16
CA TYR A 252 -22.69 -0.65 8.27
C TYR A 252 -23.76 0.43 8.09
N VAL A 253 -24.97 0.15 8.55
CA VAL A 253 -26.13 1.03 8.48
C VAL A 253 -26.62 1.44 9.88
N GLY A 254 -27.38 2.54 9.97
CA GLY A 254 -28.00 3.05 11.21
C GLY A 254 -27.04 3.75 12.16
N ASP A 255 -27.57 4.12 13.35
CA ASP A 255 -26.90 4.97 14.35
C ASP A 255 -25.92 4.21 15.25
N ARG A 256 -25.70 2.94 15.00
CA ARG A 256 -24.84 2.04 15.79
C ARG A 256 -23.43 2.60 16.03
N TYR A 257 -23.03 3.58 15.27
CA TYR A 257 -21.68 4.16 15.28
C TYR A 257 -21.69 5.68 15.51
N ASP A 258 -22.69 6.20 16.19
CA ASP A 258 -22.57 7.51 16.82
C ASP A 258 -21.56 7.40 17.97
N ASP A 259 -20.31 7.77 17.67
CA ASP A 259 -19.17 7.75 18.58
C ASP A 259 -18.91 9.12 19.22
N GLY A 260 -19.86 10.07 19.08
CA GLY A 260 -19.78 11.42 19.66
C GLY A 260 -18.72 12.34 19.04
N ARG A 261 -18.10 11.95 17.91
CA ARG A 261 -17.06 12.77 17.28
C ARG A 261 -17.62 14.07 16.71
N LYS A 262 -16.82 15.12 16.75
CA LYS A 262 -17.17 16.47 16.29
C LYS A 262 -17.67 16.52 14.84
N ASP A 263 -17.15 15.65 13.95
CA ASP A 263 -17.60 15.58 12.55
C ASP A 263 -19.09 15.28 12.39
N LEU A 264 -19.72 14.59 13.34
CA LEU A 264 -21.17 14.30 13.30
C LEU A 264 -22.01 15.53 13.61
N GLN A 265 -21.48 16.48 14.40
CA GLN A 265 -22.16 17.72 14.79
C GLN A 265 -22.15 18.79 13.70
N ILE A 266 -21.20 18.71 12.74
CA ILE A 266 -21.08 19.62 11.61
C ILE A 266 -22.03 19.16 10.50
N SER A 267 -22.79 20.06 9.89
CA SER A 267 -23.68 19.74 8.78
C SER A 267 -22.91 19.21 7.57
N LEU A 268 -23.54 18.33 6.76
CA LEU A 268 -22.95 17.81 5.54
C LEU A 268 -22.62 18.94 4.55
N GLY A 269 -23.48 19.97 4.46
CA GLY A 269 -23.22 21.15 3.63
C GLY A 269 -21.99 21.93 4.07
N GLN A 270 -21.78 22.10 5.39
CA GLN A 270 -20.57 22.77 5.90
C GLN A 270 -19.32 21.91 5.61
N HIS A 271 -19.38 20.59 5.83
CA HIS A 271 -18.28 19.72 5.44
C HIS A 271 -17.93 19.79 3.96
N PHE A 272 -18.95 19.95 3.09
CA PHE A 272 -18.74 20.13 1.66
C PHE A 272 -17.99 21.44 1.36
N ILE A 273 -18.42 22.56 1.90
CA ILE A 273 -17.77 23.87 1.69
C ILE A 273 -16.34 23.90 2.25
N ASP A 274 -16.15 23.35 3.47
CA ASP A 274 -14.82 23.25 4.07
C ASP A 274 -13.89 22.37 3.22
N ALA A 275 -14.42 21.27 2.65
CA ALA A 275 -13.66 20.39 1.78
C ALA A 275 -13.25 21.09 0.48
N VAL A 276 -14.14 21.87 -0.15
CA VAL A 276 -13.80 22.67 -1.34
C VAL A 276 -12.63 23.62 -1.05
N ASN A 277 -12.69 24.32 0.08
CA ASN A 277 -11.61 25.24 0.45
C ASN A 277 -10.27 24.50 0.64
N ILE A 278 -10.28 23.37 1.34
CA ILE A 278 -9.07 22.56 1.56
C ILE A 278 -8.52 22.01 0.22
N ILE A 279 -9.39 21.54 -0.67
CA ILE A 279 -8.99 21.01 -1.98
C ILE A 279 -8.42 22.13 -2.85
N ASN A 280 -9.05 23.29 -2.90
CA ASN A 280 -8.55 24.45 -3.65
C ASN A 280 -7.13 24.85 -3.22
N ASN A 281 -6.85 24.85 -1.91
CA ASN A 281 -5.53 25.15 -1.36
C ASN A 281 -4.46 24.09 -1.72
N ALA A 282 -4.88 22.92 -2.14
CA ALA A 282 -3.99 21.84 -2.57
C ALA A 282 -3.72 21.85 -4.08
N VAL A 283 -4.52 22.55 -4.87
CA VAL A 283 -4.29 22.69 -6.33
C VAL A 283 -3.02 23.50 -6.58
N PHE A 284 -2.17 23.03 -7.48
CA PHE A 284 -0.98 23.74 -7.91
C PHE A 284 -0.51 23.27 -9.30
N ASP A 285 0.25 24.12 -9.96
CA ASP A 285 0.87 23.85 -11.25
C ASP A 285 2.34 23.43 -11.07
N ASN A 286 2.71 22.30 -11.64
CA ASN A 286 4.10 21.88 -11.73
C ASN A 286 4.66 22.00 -13.16
N SER A 287 3.96 22.68 -14.05
CA SER A 287 4.30 22.90 -15.45
C SER A 287 4.50 21.60 -16.26
N LYS A 288 3.87 20.50 -15.81
CA LYS A 288 3.90 19.21 -16.51
C LYS A 288 2.48 18.82 -16.95
N LYS A 289 2.40 18.07 -18.06
CA LYS A 289 1.14 17.48 -18.52
C LYS A 289 0.85 16.22 -17.72
N ASN A 290 0.21 16.38 -16.55
CA ASN A 290 -0.24 15.27 -15.72
C ASN A 290 -1.54 14.68 -16.27
N GLU A 291 -1.82 13.41 -15.92
CA GLU A 291 -3.01 12.69 -16.40
C GLU A 291 -3.63 11.87 -15.25
N ALA A 292 -4.96 11.86 -15.19
CA ALA A 292 -5.74 10.94 -14.37
C ALA A 292 -6.49 9.96 -15.28
N ARG A 293 -6.34 8.68 -15.05
CA ARG A 293 -6.95 7.62 -15.85
C ARG A 293 -7.83 6.73 -14.99
N ASN A 294 -8.94 6.29 -15.56
CA ASN A 294 -9.84 5.33 -14.95
C ASN A 294 -9.92 4.08 -15.82
N THR A 295 -8.92 3.22 -15.68
CA THR A 295 -8.83 2.01 -16.49
C THR A 295 -8.17 0.86 -15.72
N ASP A 296 -8.26 -0.33 -16.30
CA ASP A 296 -7.52 -1.48 -15.79
C ASP A 296 -6.01 -1.26 -15.90
N ALA A 297 -5.30 -1.38 -14.78
CA ALA A 297 -3.84 -1.23 -14.70
C ALA A 297 -3.10 -2.13 -15.70
N MET A 298 -3.65 -3.33 -15.97
CA MET A 298 -3.09 -4.27 -16.94
C MET A 298 -3.13 -3.77 -18.39
N LYS A 299 -3.87 -2.69 -18.69
CA LYS A 299 -3.99 -2.10 -20.04
C LYS A 299 -3.10 -0.87 -20.24
N LEU A 300 -2.50 -0.35 -19.17
CA LEU A 300 -1.61 0.82 -19.29
C LEU A 300 -0.36 0.48 -20.10
N LYS A 301 0.09 1.48 -20.85
CA LYS A 301 1.29 1.36 -21.68
C LYS A 301 2.51 1.93 -20.94
N PRO A 302 3.69 1.31 -21.09
CA PRO A 302 4.95 1.86 -20.61
C PRO A 302 5.21 3.26 -21.18
N LEU A 303 5.90 4.07 -20.39
CA LEU A 303 6.42 5.38 -20.80
C LEU A 303 7.93 5.37 -20.59
N LYS A 304 8.68 5.82 -21.57
CA LYS A 304 10.15 5.88 -21.46
C LYS A 304 10.58 6.78 -20.29
N ASN A 305 11.69 6.44 -19.68
CA ASN A 305 12.28 7.18 -18.55
C ASN A 305 11.27 7.45 -17.42
N SER A 306 10.57 6.42 -17.00
CA SER A 306 9.58 6.56 -15.93
C SER A 306 9.76 5.54 -14.81
N LEU A 307 9.37 5.98 -13.61
CA LEU A 307 9.10 5.13 -12.46
C LEU A 307 7.66 4.61 -12.55
N VAL A 308 7.47 3.33 -12.33
CA VAL A 308 6.15 2.69 -12.20
C VAL A 308 5.93 2.33 -10.74
N TYR A 309 5.00 3.02 -10.08
CA TYR A 309 4.60 2.74 -8.71
C TYR A 309 3.42 1.77 -8.70
N ILE A 310 3.54 0.69 -7.94
CA ILE A 310 2.63 -0.45 -7.92
C ILE A 310 2.19 -0.72 -6.48
N ASP A 311 0.94 -0.41 -6.16
CA ASP A 311 0.32 -0.61 -4.83
C ASP A 311 -1.07 -1.21 -4.99
N PRO A 312 -1.18 -2.47 -5.48
CA PRO A 312 -2.47 -3.11 -5.73
C PRO A 312 -3.16 -3.49 -4.42
N PRO A 313 -4.44 -3.87 -4.45
CA PRO A 313 -5.09 -4.50 -3.30
C PRO A 313 -4.31 -5.72 -2.82
N TYR A 314 -4.01 -5.82 -1.52
CA TYR A 314 -3.23 -6.93 -0.97
C TYR A 314 -4.11 -8.15 -0.76
N PHE A 315 -3.73 -9.27 -1.36
CA PHE A 315 -4.37 -10.54 -1.03
C PHE A 315 -3.80 -11.09 0.28
N THR A 316 -4.69 -11.36 1.23
CA THR A 316 -4.35 -12.10 2.44
C THR A 316 -5.39 -13.19 2.69
N PRO A 317 -5.02 -14.38 3.19
CA PRO A 317 -5.98 -15.46 3.44
C PRO A 317 -7.10 -15.11 4.44
N LYS A 318 -6.94 -14.03 5.19
CA LYS A 318 -7.86 -13.59 6.26
C LYS A 318 -8.60 -12.29 5.97
N SER A 319 -8.38 -11.65 4.85
CA SER A 319 -8.99 -10.35 4.51
C SER A 319 -9.56 -10.36 3.11
N ASP A 320 -10.83 -9.95 3.00
CA ASP A 320 -11.37 -9.50 1.74
C ASP A 320 -10.79 -8.10 1.43
N ALA A 321 -9.85 -7.99 0.54
CA ALA A 321 -9.32 -6.70 0.08
C ALA A 321 -10.32 -5.94 -0.82
N GLU A 322 -11.61 -6.11 -0.61
CA GLU A 322 -12.65 -5.50 -1.44
C GLU A 322 -12.90 -4.04 -1.07
N TYR A 323 -12.16 -3.15 -1.71
CA TYR A 323 -12.34 -1.70 -1.57
C TYR A 323 -13.73 -1.23 -2.00
N VAL A 324 -14.25 -1.73 -3.11
CA VAL A 324 -15.59 -1.38 -3.62
C VAL A 324 -16.66 -1.69 -2.57
N ARG A 325 -16.62 -2.85 -1.94
CA ARG A 325 -17.58 -3.22 -0.89
C ARG A 325 -17.60 -2.22 0.28
N ARG A 326 -16.44 -1.65 0.62
CA ARG A 326 -16.31 -0.70 1.75
C ARG A 326 -16.70 0.70 1.37
N TYR A 327 -16.46 1.09 0.12
CA TYR A 327 -16.67 2.43 -0.42
C TYR A 327 -17.82 2.50 -1.43
N HIS A 328 -18.64 1.45 -1.56
CA HIS A 328 -19.64 1.33 -2.62
C HIS A 328 -20.54 2.55 -2.76
N PHE A 329 -20.89 3.24 -1.65
CA PHE A 329 -21.71 4.43 -1.71
C PHE A 329 -20.99 5.59 -2.41
N VAL A 330 -19.76 5.91 -1.97
CA VAL A 330 -18.98 7.02 -2.56
C VAL A 330 -18.38 6.65 -3.91
N GLU A 331 -18.11 5.38 -4.16
CA GLU A 331 -17.78 4.88 -5.50
C GLU A 331 -18.98 5.03 -6.45
N GLY A 332 -20.18 4.63 -6.00
CA GLY A 332 -21.43 4.86 -6.71
C GLY A 332 -21.68 6.34 -6.97
N LEU A 333 -21.43 7.19 -5.96
CA LEU A 333 -21.55 8.64 -6.06
C LEU A 333 -20.63 9.22 -7.15
N ALA A 334 -19.36 8.80 -7.18
CA ALA A 334 -18.38 9.26 -8.15
C ALA A 334 -18.72 8.89 -9.60
N ARG A 335 -19.37 7.75 -9.81
CA ARG A 335 -19.80 7.27 -11.14
C ARG A 335 -21.29 7.49 -11.42
N ASP A 336 -21.99 8.19 -10.53
CA ASP A 336 -23.44 8.42 -10.58
C ASP A 336 -24.25 7.12 -10.68
N TRP A 337 -23.77 6.04 -10.08
CA TRP A 337 -24.29 4.67 -10.13
C TRP A 337 -24.47 4.09 -11.54
N GLN A 338 -23.87 4.72 -12.56
CA GLN A 338 -23.96 4.23 -13.93
C GLN A 338 -23.20 2.92 -14.11
N GLY A 339 -23.81 1.98 -14.84
CA GLY A 339 -23.19 0.69 -15.16
C GLY A 339 -22.98 -0.25 -13.97
N VAL A 340 -23.68 -0.05 -12.86
CA VAL A 340 -23.71 -0.96 -11.70
C VAL A 340 -25.15 -1.30 -11.33
N GLU A 341 -25.33 -2.55 -10.87
CA GLU A 341 -26.61 -3.05 -10.38
C GLU A 341 -26.59 -3.06 -8.85
N ILE A 342 -27.53 -2.34 -8.23
CA ILE A 342 -27.68 -2.32 -6.79
C ILE A 342 -28.31 -3.62 -6.31
N GLN A 343 -27.66 -4.25 -5.35
CA GLN A 343 -28.14 -5.46 -4.69
C GLN A 343 -29.22 -5.09 -3.67
N GLU A 344 -30.47 -4.94 -4.13
CA GLU A 344 -31.62 -4.49 -3.34
C GLU A 344 -31.89 -5.36 -2.09
N HIS A 345 -31.55 -6.64 -2.15
CA HIS A 345 -31.69 -7.58 -1.05
C HIS A 345 -30.69 -7.38 0.10
N THR A 346 -29.63 -6.57 -0.12
CA THR A 346 -28.62 -6.31 0.92
C THR A 346 -29.01 -5.13 1.79
N LEU A 347 -28.74 -5.21 3.10
CA LEU A 347 -28.99 -4.11 4.03
C LEU A 347 -28.28 -2.82 3.67
N THR A 348 -27.11 -2.93 3.03
CA THR A 348 -26.25 -1.78 2.67
C THR A 348 -26.52 -1.24 1.28
N LYS A 349 -27.40 -1.88 0.50
CA LYS A 349 -27.68 -1.52 -0.91
C LYS A 349 -26.38 -1.35 -1.73
N LYS A 350 -25.44 -2.25 -1.49
CA LYS A 350 -24.16 -2.27 -2.24
C LYS A 350 -24.38 -2.80 -3.65
N PHE A 351 -23.41 -2.60 -4.51
CA PHE A 351 -23.31 -3.28 -5.80
C PHE A 351 -22.13 -4.27 -5.80
N LYS A 352 -22.04 -5.09 -6.84
CA LYS A 352 -20.98 -6.10 -6.98
C LYS A 352 -19.61 -5.43 -7.11
N GLY A 353 -18.62 -5.96 -6.40
CA GLY A 353 -17.24 -5.52 -6.51
C GLY A 353 -16.66 -5.69 -7.92
N TYR A 354 -15.62 -4.93 -8.23
CA TYR A 354 -14.95 -5.04 -9.53
C TYR A 354 -14.07 -6.30 -9.55
N PRO A 355 -14.08 -7.06 -10.66
CA PRO A 355 -13.17 -8.19 -10.79
C PRO A 355 -11.72 -7.69 -10.76
N THR A 356 -10.88 -8.36 -9.97
CA THR A 356 -9.46 -8.07 -9.89
C THR A 356 -8.66 -9.35 -9.74
N PRO A 357 -7.53 -9.52 -10.45
CA PRO A 357 -6.67 -10.68 -10.28
C PRO A 357 -6.04 -10.72 -8.89
N PHE A 358 -5.95 -9.58 -8.20
CA PHE A 358 -5.39 -9.48 -6.84
C PHE A 358 -6.32 -10.01 -5.73
N SER A 359 -7.47 -10.60 -6.07
CA SER A 359 -8.40 -11.22 -5.11
C SER A 359 -8.06 -12.67 -4.76
N THR A 360 -7.08 -13.30 -5.41
CA THR A 360 -6.62 -14.67 -5.17
C THR A 360 -5.10 -14.74 -5.19
N GLN A 361 -4.50 -15.72 -4.51
CA GLN A 361 -3.05 -15.91 -4.49
C GLN A 361 -2.46 -16.12 -5.89
N VAL A 362 -2.99 -17.07 -6.63
CA VAL A 362 -2.52 -17.40 -7.99
C VAL A 362 -2.72 -16.21 -8.92
N GLY A 363 -3.86 -15.55 -8.83
CA GLY A 363 -4.15 -14.36 -9.62
C GLY A 363 -3.19 -13.21 -9.33
N ALA A 364 -2.88 -12.94 -8.06
CA ALA A 364 -1.94 -11.91 -7.66
C ALA A 364 -0.53 -12.17 -8.20
N SER A 365 0.00 -13.40 -8.04
CA SER A 365 1.32 -13.78 -8.57
C SER A 365 1.38 -13.63 -10.09
N THR A 366 0.35 -14.08 -10.79
CA THR A 366 0.25 -13.93 -12.26
C THR A 366 0.17 -12.46 -12.68
N ALA A 367 -0.59 -11.65 -11.94
CA ALA A 367 -0.73 -10.23 -12.25
C ALA A 367 0.59 -9.47 -12.04
N PHE A 368 1.33 -9.75 -10.98
CA PHE A 368 2.66 -9.17 -10.78
C PHE A 368 3.63 -9.58 -11.88
N ASP A 369 3.68 -10.85 -12.25
CA ASP A 369 4.56 -11.33 -13.34
C ASP A 369 4.25 -10.60 -14.67
N LEU A 370 2.98 -10.45 -15.01
CA LEU A 370 2.54 -9.71 -16.20
C LEU A 370 2.87 -8.21 -16.13
N LEU A 371 2.71 -7.57 -14.97
CA LEU A 371 3.06 -6.16 -14.78
C LEU A 371 4.58 -5.96 -14.88
N PHE A 372 5.38 -6.79 -14.22
CA PHE A 372 6.84 -6.69 -14.27
C PHE A 372 7.37 -6.91 -15.69
N LYS A 373 6.80 -7.89 -16.42
CA LYS A 373 7.12 -8.10 -17.83
C LYS A 373 6.76 -6.89 -18.68
N ARG A 374 5.57 -6.32 -18.49
CA ARG A 374 5.08 -5.17 -19.27
C ARG A 374 5.95 -3.92 -19.09
N PHE A 375 6.40 -3.70 -17.87
CA PHE A 375 7.19 -2.53 -17.48
C PHE A 375 8.67 -2.88 -17.22
N SER A 376 9.19 -3.91 -17.92
CA SER A 376 10.58 -4.38 -17.76
C SER A 376 11.61 -3.28 -18.01
N GLU A 377 11.33 -2.36 -18.94
CA GLU A 377 12.23 -1.24 -19.27
C GLU A 377 12.09 -0.03 -18.33
N ASN A 378 11.21 -0.09 -17.34
CA ASN A 378 10.94 1.01 -16.42
C ASN A 378 11.50 0.71 -15.03
N ILE A 379 11.80 1.72 -14.23
CA ILE A 379 12.05 1.55 -12.81
C ILE A 379 10.74 1.08 -12.16
N LEU A 380 10.78 -0.01 -11.40
CA LEU A 380 9.63 -0.56 -10.68
C LEU A 380 9.76 -0.29 -9.19
N LEU A 381 8.74 0.29 -8.59
CA LEU A 381 8.64 0.43 -7.13
C LEU A 381 7.31 -0.15 -6.65
N VAL A 382 7.38 -1.28 -5.94
CA VAL A 382 6.20 -1.96 -5.40
C VAL A 382 6.11 -1.72 -3.90
N SER A 383 4.96 -1.25 -3.43
CA SER A 383 4.62 -1.22 -2.00
C SER A 383 3.81 -2.46 -1.67
N TYR A 384 4.23 -3.25 -0.67
CA TYR A 384 3.54 -4.47 -0.32
C TYR A 384 3.71 -4.85 1.15
N SER A 385 2.75 -5.58 1.70
CA SER A 385 2.68 -5.91 3.12
C SER A 385 3.28 -7.28 3.43
N SER A 386 3.93 -7.41 4.58
CA SER A 386 4.60 -8.65 5.02
C SER A 386 3.68 -9.87 5.18
N ASN A 387 2.38 -9.65 5.35
CA ASN A 387 1.38 -10.73 5.52
C ASN A 387 0.58 -11.03 4.25
N SER A 388 1.01 -10.50 3.12
CA SER A 388 0.33 -10.63 1.82
C SER A 388 0.99 -11.67 0.93
N LEU A 389 0.28 -12.15 -0.07
CA LEU A 389 0.78 -13.10 -1.06
C LEU A 389 0.72 -12.46 -2.47
N PRO A 390 1.79 -12.59 -3.28
CA PRO A 390 3.00 -13.39 -3.09
C PRO A 390 3.80 -13.04 -1.85
N SER A 391 4.54 -14.00 -1.27
CA SER A 391 5.48 -13.76 -0.19
C SER A 391 6.64 -12.85 -0.62
N LEU A 392 7.46 -12.41 0.34
CA LEU A 392 8.65 -11.61 0.04
C LEU A 392 9.56 -12.28 -0.99
N ASP A 393 9.90 -13.55 -0.75
CA ASP A 393 10.82 -14.31 -1.62
C ASP A 393 10.21 -14.53 -3.00
N GLU A 394 8.91 -14.86 -3.08
CA GLU A 394 8.19 -14.98 -4.34
C GLU A 394 8.17 -13.66 -5.11
N MET A 395 8.00 -12.52 -4.43
CA MET A 395 8.01 -11.20 -5.06
C MET A 395 9.38 -10.86 -5.63
N VAL A 396 10.46 -11.11 -4.86
CA VAL A 396 11.84 -10.94 -5.33
C VAL A 396 12.10 -11.83 -6.53
N ALA A 397 11.74 -13.13 -6.46
CA ALA A 397 11.93 -14.06 -7.56
C ALA A 397 11.16 -13.65 -8.83
N LEU A 398 9.94 -13.13 -8.69
CA LEU A 398 9.16 -12.62 -9.82
C LEU A 398 9.81 -11.39 -10.45
N MET A 399 10.27 -10.43 -9.64
CA MET A 399 10.87 -9.19 -10.13
C MET A 399 12.24 -9.44 -10.78
N SER A 400 13.04 -10.35 -10.23
CA SER A 400 14.37 -10.72 -10.75
C SER A 400 14.34 -11.40 -12.12
N LYS A 401 13.18 -11.85 -12.60
CA LYS A 401 13.05 -12.31 -14.00
C LYS A 401 13.22 -11.18 -15.01
N TYR A 402 12.98 -9.93 -14.60
CA TYR A 402 12.85 -8.77 -15.48
C TYR A 402 13.77 -7.61 -15.09
N LYS A 403 14.42 -7.69 -13.93
CA LYS A 403 15.28 -6.64 -13.37
C LYS A 403 16.62 -7.20 -12.94
N GLU A 404 17.68 -6.49 -13.32
CA GLU A 404 19.06 -6.83 -12.96
C GLU A 404 19.33 -6.56 -11.47
N HIS A 405 18.77 -5.47 -10.97
CA HIS A 405 18.89 -5.06 -9.59
C HIS A 405 17.51 -5.08 -8.91
N VAL A 406 17.39 -5.84 -7.82
CA VAL A 406 16.20 -5.90 -6.98
C VAL A 406 16.59 -5.61 -5.54
N GLU A 407 16.04 -4.54 -4.98
CA GLU A 407 16.24 -4.15 -3.59
C GLU A 407 14.95 -4.33 -2.80
N VAL A 408 15.05 -4.85 -1.57
CA VAL A 408 13.93 -4.91 -0.62
C VAL A 408 14.21 -3.95 0.52
N ILE A 409 13.35 -2.96 0.67
CA ILE A 409 13.49 -1.90 1.66
C ILE A 409 12.39 -2.08 2.72
N PRO A 410 12.73 -2.58 3.91
CA PRO A 410 11.77 -2.65 5.00
C PRO A 410 11.44 -1.23 5.48
N VAL A 411 10.15 -0.94 5.63
CA VAL A 411 9.69 0.35 6.16
C VAL A 411 9.46 0.21 7.66
N ASP A 412 10.10 1.04 8.46
CA ASP A 412 9.97 1.06 9.92
C ASP A 412 8.60 1.62 10.37
N TYR A 413 7.54 1.11 9.72
CA TYR A 413 6.18 1.47 10.06
C TYR A 413 5.36 0.22 10.37
N LYS A 414 4.96 0.10 11.62
CA LYS A 414 4.10 -0.98 12.08
C LYS A 414 2.67 -0.44 12.24
N TYR A 415 1.71 -1.06 11.59
CA TYR A 415 0.32 -0.76 11.83
C TYR A 415 -0.45 -2.02 12.25
N SER A 416 -1.42 -1.83 13.12
CA SER A 416 -2.28 -2.91 13.57
C SER A 416 -3.59 -2.89 12.80
N PHE A 417 -4.00 -4.04 12.27
CA PHE A 417 -5.35 -4.23 11.77
C PHE A 417 -6.31 -4.48 12.94
N GLY A 418 -7.29 -3.59 13.09
CA GLY A 418 -8.48 -3.81 13.88
C GLY A 418 -8.47 -3.22 15.30
N ASN A 419 -9.57 -2.53 15.63
CA ASN A 419 -9.96 -2.15 17.00
C ASN A 419 -10.66 -3.33 17.69
N GLN A 420 -9.99 -4.44 17.85
CA GLN A 420 -10.44 -5.37 18.87
C GLN A 420 -9.80 -4.90 20.18
N LYS A 421 -10.64 -4.50 21.14
CA LYS A 421 -10.27 -4.26 22.54
C LYS A 421 -9.83 -5.57 23.22
N ASN A 422 -8.89 -6.27 22.64
CA ASN A 422 -8.20 -7.34 23.33
C ASN A 422 -7.07 -6.70 24.12
N LYS A 423 -7.34 -6.48 25.40
CA LYS A 423 -6.39 -6.06 26.44
C LYS A 423 -5.30 -7.11 26.71
N VAL A 424 -5.05 -8.02 25.83
CA VAL A 424 -3.95 -8.99 25.97
C VAL A 424 -2.91 -8.56 24.97
N GLY A 425 -1.76 -8.14 25.46
CA GLY A 425 -0.60 -7.62 24.73
C GLY A 425 0.00 -8.61 23.74
N ASP A 426 -0.73 -8.99 22.72
CA ASP A 426 -0.30 -9.84 21.66
C ASP A 426 -0.04 -9.00 20.40
N ASN A 427 1.23 -8.69 20.16
CA ASN A 427 1.75 -8.00 18.97
C ASN A 427 1.54 -8.80 17.65
N ARG A 428 0.72 -9.84 17.65
CA ARG A 428 0.50 -10.76 16.51
C ARG A 428 -0.18 -10.12 15.30
N ASN A 429 -0.65 -8.88 15.41
CA ASN A 429 -1.29 -8.13 14.32
C ASN A 429 -0.41 -6.98 13.79
N THR A 430 0.86 -6.93 14.15
CA THR A 430 1.80 -5.95 13.57
C THR A 430 2.22 -6.42 12.19
N VAL A 431 1.90 -5.59 11.20
CA VAL A 431 2.27 -5.82 9.80
C VAL A 431 3.36 -4.83 9.43
N GLN A 432 4.40 -5.31 8.79
CA GLN A 432 5.48 -4.50 8.24
C GLN A 432 5.21 -4.25 6.75
N GLU A 433 5.43 -3.03 6.29
CA GLU A 433 5.44 -2.71 4.86
C GLU A 433 6.84 -2.88 4.29
N TYR A 434 6.90 -3.30 3.03
CA TYR A 434 8.12 -3.38 2.24
C TYR A 434 7.97 -2.55 0.96
N LEU A 435 9.08 -1.96 0.54
CA LEU A 435 9.21 -1.41 -0.80
C LEU A 435 10.16 -2.32 -1.58
N PHE A 436 9.71 -2.82 -2.71
CA PHE A 436 10.54 -3.59 -3.65
C PHE A 436 10.90 -2.66 -4.81
N LEU A 437 12.19 -2.41 -4.99
CA LEU A 437 12.71 -1.56 -6.03
C LEU A 437 13.45 -2.41 -7.05
N GLY A 438 13.02 -2.35 -8.32
CA GLY A 438 13.65 -3.05 -9.44
C GLY A 438 14.10 -2.07 -10.53
N TYR A 439 15.38 -2.10 -10.92
CA TYR A 439 15.93 -1.24 -11.97
C TYR A 439 17.03 -1.93 -12.80
#